data_870bba942c3bc6621b52dd8a31550184
#
_entry.id   870bba942c3bc6621b52dd8a31550184
#
_cell.length_a   1.000
_cell.length_b   1.000
_cell.length_c   1.000
_cell.angle_alpha   90.00
_cell.angle_beta   90.00
_cell.angle_gamma   90.00
#
_symmetry.space_group_name_H-M   'P 1'
#
loop_
_entity.id
_entity.type
_entity.pdbx_description
1 polymer ?
#
loop_
_entity_poly.entity_id
_entity_poly.type
_entity_poly.pdbx_seq_one_letter_code
_entity_poly.pdbx_strand_id
1 'polypeptide(L)'
;MTISDIARMAGVSSAAVSRYLNGGPLSEQKRVVIHEVIKKTGYHPDMAAQTLRTGRVNQVGVIAPSISSHAVGQITAGIVSELDKHRYLMLLGNTDLDERRELGYLNVMQRNHVAGIILMGSFYTPQLAQAFTNCRVPVVVTGQRFPEVPCVYNDDRGAVRELTRRMLDAGRRKIVYISGTEQDQAVGMFRRNGVQDAMNTAGLDGASLPFVSCSAFTMEEGERCMKQLLELYPDLDGVVCVTDLVALGAMRALKAAGRIVGKDVSLAGVGDNWAGSLT
;
A
#
# COMPACT_ATOMS: atom_id res chain seq x y z
N MET A 1 4.17 39.30 2.87
CA MET A 1 2.96 39.85 3.52
C MET A 1 2.60 38.92 4.68
N THR A 2 2.22 39.45 5.83
CA THR A 2 1.94 38.69 7.06
C THR A 2 0.46 38.77 7.45
N ILE A 3 0.03 37.92 8.40
CA ILE A 3 -1.32 38.00 8.99
C ILE A 3 -1.59 39.39 9.58
N SER A 4 -0.56 40.02 10.15
CA SER A 4 -0.68 41.39 10.71
C SER A 4 -0.91 42.44 9.62
N ASP A 5 -0.33 42.29 8.44
CA ASP A 5 -0.57 43.20 7.31
C ASP A 5 -2.01 43.07 6.79
N ILE A 6 -2.51 41.84 6.66
CA ILE A 6 -3.92 41.61 6.27
C ILE A 6 -4.88 42.17 7.33
N ALA A 7 -4.59 41.98 8.62
CA ALA A 7 -5.39 42.49 9.72
C ALA A 7 -5.47 44.03 9.67
N ARG A 8 -4.35 44.70 9.46
CA ARG A 8 -4.28 46.16 9.31
C ARG A 8 -5.07 46.66 8.11
N MET A 9 -4.93 46.00 6.95
CA MET A 9 -5.66 46.37 5.72
C MET A 9 -7.17 46.12 5.82
N ALA A 10 -7.57 45.09 6.55
CA ALA A 10 -8.97 44.74 6.75
C ALA A 10 -9.64 45.48 7.94
N GLY A 11 -8.87 46.27 8.71
CA GLY A 11 -9.38 46.95 9.90
C GLY A 11 -9.84 46.01 11.02
N VAL A 12 -9.23 44.85 11.14
CA VAL A 12 -9.59 43.82 12.13
C VAL A 12 -8.35 43.36 12.93
N SER A 13 -8.56 42.59 13.98
CA SER A 13 -7.43 42.01 14.73
C SER A 13 -6.81 40.82 14.00
N SER A 14 -5.53 40.57 14.21
CA SER A 14 -4.83 39.38 13.69
C SER A 14 -5.50 38.07 14.13
N ALA A 15 -6.12 38.06 15.29
CA ALA A 15 -6.92 36.93 15.77
C ALA A 15 -8.18 36.69 14.92
N ALA A 16 -8.82 37.76 14.39
CA ALA A 16 -9.94 37.63 13.46
C ALA A 16 -9.52 37.05 12.12
N VAL A 17 -8.38 37.51 11.56
CA VAL A 17 -7.81 36.94 10.33
C VAL A 17 -7.45 35.47 10.54
N SER A 18 -6.83 35.12 11.66
CA SER A 18 -6.51 33.72 11.99
C SER A 18 -7.77 32.84 12.09
N ARG A 19 -8.86 33.32 12.70
CA ARG A 19 -10.15 32.58 12.73
C ARG A 19 -10.72 32.42 11.34
N TYR A 20 -10.68 33.45 10.48
CA TYR A 20 -11.12 33.36 9.10
C TYR A 20 -10.40 32.25 8.33
N LEU A 21 -9.07 32.24 8.40
CA LEU A 21 -8.23 31.26 7.71
C LEU A 21 -8.44 29.82 8.20
N ASN A 22 -8.79 29.63 9.49
CA ASN A 22 -9.00 28.33 10.09
C ASN A 22 -10.49 27.91 10.15
N GLY A 23 -11.40 28.66 9.51
CA GLY A 23 -12.83 28.33 9.50
C GLY A 23 -13.53 28.52 10.84
N GLY A 24 -12.93 29.27 11.77
CA GLY A 24 -13.47 29.53 13.10
C GLY A 24 -14.64 30.53 13.10
N PRO A 25 -15.33 30.69 14.24
CA PRO A 25 -16.47 31.59 14.36
C PRO A 25 -16.04 33.04 14.17
N LEU A 26 -16.76 33.75 13.25
CA LEU A 26 -16.51 35.13 12.88
C LEU A 26 -17.79 35.75 12.38
N SER A 27 -18.03 37.07 12.67
CA SER A 27 -19.18 37.77 12.09
C SER A 27 -19.05 37.90 10.58
N GLU A 28 -20.20 37.88 9.87
CA GLU A 28 -20.24 37.94 8.41
C GLU A 28 -19.54 39.19 7.87
N GLN A 29 -19.73 40.34 8.49
CA GLN A 29 -19.06 41.59 8.11
C GLN A 29 -17.54 41.45 8.11
N LYS A 30 -16.95 40.86 9.17
CA LYS A 30 -15.50 40.62 9.24
C LYS A 30 -15.04 39.59 8.22
N ARG A 31 -15.86 38.56 7.95
CA ARG A 31 -15.57 37.54 6.96
C ARG A 31 -15.45 38.15 5.57
N VAL A 32 -16.40 39.00 5.17
CA VAL A 32 -16.41 39.67 3.86
C VAL A 32 -15.17 40.56 3.71
N VAL A 33 -14.89 41.44 4.67
CA VAL A 33 -13.77 42.39 4.57
C VAL A 33 -12.41 41.62 4.51
N ILE A 34 -12.23 40.62 5.29
CA ILE A 34 -11.00 39.80 5.26
C ILE A 34 -10.88 39.08 3.89
N HIS A 35 -11.98 38.51 3.40
CA HIS A 35 -12.02 37.86 2.10
C HIS A 35 -11.55 38.79 0.96
N GLU A 36 -12.11 39.98 0.90
CA GLU A 36 -11.80 41.00 -0.13
C GLU A 36 -10.31 41.40 -0.07
N VAL A 37 -9.76 41.61 1.13
CA VAL A 37 -8.34 41.96 1.29
C VAL A 37 -7.46 40.78 0.83
N ILE A 38 -7.76 39.54 1.21
CA ILE A 38 -7.00 38.37 0.78
C ILE A 38 -7.06 38.21 -0.73
N LYS A 39 -8.25 38.34 -1.34
CA LYS A 39 -8.45 38.27 -2.78
C LYS A 39 -7.65 39.36 -3.53
N LYS A 40 -7.67 40.58 -3.04
CA LYS A 40 -6.96 41.74 -3.63
C LYS A 40 -5.43 41.60 -3.52
N THR A 41 -4.96 41.02 -2.43
CA THR A 41 -3.51 40.93 -2.13
C THR A 41 -2.86 39.65 -2.61
N GLY A 42 -3.66 38.62 -2.97
CA GLY A 42 -3.16 37.28 -3.25
C GLY A 42 -2.48 36.61 -2.04
N TYR A 43 -2.83 37.05 -0.82
CA TYR A 43 -2.20 36.53 0.40
C TYR A 43 -2.51 35.04 0.58
N HIS A 44 -1.48 34.25 0.68
CA HIS A 44 -1.57 32.86 1.15
C HIS A 44 -0.83 32.74 2.49
N PRO A 45 -1.44 32.04 3.48
CA PRO A 45 -0.78 31.78 4.74
C PRO A 45 0.56 31.05 4.52
N ASP A 46 1.62 31.55 5.14
CA ASP A 46 2.90 30.84 5.15
C ASP A 46 2.77 29.61 6.08
N MET A 47 2.89 28.43 5.48
CA MET A 47 2.84 27.14 6.19
C MET A 47 3.97 27.04 7.22
N ALA A 48 5.16 27.58 6.93
CA ALA A 48 6.27 27.59 7.88
C ALA A 48 5.96 28.47 9.10
N ALA A 49 5.39 29.66 8.89
CA ALA A 49 4.95 30.55 9.99
C ALA A 49 3.79 29.93 10.80
N GLN A 50 2.90 29.20 10.16
CA GLN A 50 1.82 28.47 10.85
C GLN A 50 2.38 27.33 11.69
N THR A 51 3.32 26.57 11.17
CA THR A 51 4.04 25.49 11.87
C THR A 51 4.79 26.01 13.08
N LEU A 52 5.54 27.11 12.95
CA LEU A 52 6.25 27.75 14.08
C LEU A 52 5.30 28.18 15.20
N ARG A 53 4.11 28.64 14.85
CA ARG A 53 3.10 29.08 15.84
C ARG A 53 2.35 27.93 16.52
N THR A 54 2.03 26.86 15.78
CA THR A 54 1.23 25.74 16.26
C THR A 54 2.08 24.57 16.74
N GLY A 55 3.35 24.54 16.40
CA GLY A 55 4.26 23.42 16.64
C GLY A 55 3.87 22.15 15.87
N ARG A 56 2.92 22.24 14.93
CA ARG A 56 2.39 21.09 14.16
C ARG A 56 2.51 21.33 12.68
N VAL A 57 3.04 20.35 11.98
CA VAL A 57 3.04 20.28 10.52
C VAL A 57 1.83 19.45 10.08
N ASN A 58 0.98 20.02 9.23
CA ASN A 58 -0.16 19.27 8.68
C ASN A 58 0.28 18.38 7.51
N GLN A 59 1.29 17.55 7.76
CA GLN A 59 1.81 16.59 6.77
C GLN A 59 1.94 15.21 7.43
N VAL A 60 1.55 14.18 6.69
CA VAL A 60 1.78 12.78 7.05
C VAL A 60 2.73 12.19 6.02
N GLY A 61 3.79 11.56 6.52
CA GLY A 61 4.71 10.81 5.69
C GLY A 61 4.11 9.47 5.29
N VAL A 62 4.23 9.09 4.02
CA VAL A 62 3.87 7.77 3.52
C VAL A 62 5.08 7.17 2.84
N ILE A 63 5.53 6.01 3.28
CA ILE A 63 6.66 5.29 2.70
C ILE A 63 6.10 4.06 2.01
N ALA A 64 6.27 4.00 0.68
CA ALA A 64 5.73 2.95 -0.17
C ALA A 64 6.83 2.11 -0.81
N PRO A 65 6.64 0.78 -0.94
CA PRO A 65 7.65 -0.11 -1.52
C PRO A 65 7.78 0.07 -3.03
N SER A 66 6.68 0.35 -3.74
CA SER A 66 6.70 0.61 -5.18
C SER A 66 5.42 1.31 -5.63
N ILE A 67 5.55 2.53 -6.13
CA ILE A 67 4.41 3.32 -6.64
C ILE A 67 3.82 2.75 -7.94
N SER A 68 4.52 1.87 -8.63
CA SER A 68 4.02 1.18 -9.82
C SER A 68 3.09 0.00 -9.48
N SER A 69 3.03 -0.41 -8.21
CA SER A 69 2.14 -1.47 -7.76
C SER A 69 0.68 -0.99 -7.71
N HIS A 70 -0.23 -1.74 -8.35
CA HIS A 70 -1.67 -1.46 -8.31
C HIS A 70 -2.20 -1.39 -6.87
N ALA A 71 -1.85 -2.37 -6.03
CA ALA A 71 -2.29 -2.42 -4.63
C ALA A 71 -1.77 -1.20 -3.82
N VAL A 72 -0.50 -0.81 -4.01
CA VAL A 72 0.08 0.38 -3.37
C VAL A 72 -0.66 1.64 -3.82
N GLY A 73 -1.01 1.74 -5.11
CA GLY A 73 -1.80 2.85 -5.66
C GLY A 73 -3.18 2.97 -4.99
N GLN A 74 -3.91 1.85 -4.84
CA GLN A 74 -5.22 1.81 -4.18
C GLN A 74 -5.14 2.20 -2.69
N ILE A 75 -4.15 1.66 -1.96
CA ILE A 75 -3.93 2.01 -0.56
C ILE A 75 -3.59 3.50 -0.43
N THR A 76 -2.71 4.01 -1.30
CA THR A 76 -2.33 5.43 -1.33
C THR A 76 -3.55 6.33 -1.58
N ALA A 77 -4.41 5.98 -2.52
CA ALA A 77 -5.64 6.73 -2.79
C ALA A 77 -6.57 6.76 -1.57
N GLY A 78 -6.72 5.64 -0.87
CA GLY A 78 -7.48 5.57 0.39
C GLY A 78 -6.88 6.46 1.48
N ILE A 79 -5.57 6.43 1.65
CA ILE A 79 -4.85 7.29 2.62
C ILE A 79 -5.08 8.77 2.29
N VAL A 80 -4.89 9.18 1.03
CA VAL A 80 -5.10 10.58 0.60
C VAL A 80 -6.53 11.02 0.89
N SER A 81 -7.52 10.20 0.52
CA SER A 81 -8.94 10.50 0.76
C SER A 81 -9.25 10.76 2.24
N GLU A 82 -8.59 10.04 3.15
CA GLU A 82 -8.78 10.25 4.60
C GLU A 82 -8.00 11.46 5.11
N LEU A 83 -6.77 11.66 4.66
CA LEU A 83 -5.95 12.80 5.05
C LEU A 83 -6.59 14.14 4.64
N ASP A 84 -7.20 14.20 3.45
CA ASP A 84 -7.87 15.41 2.93
C ASP A 84 -9.03 15.86 3.84
N LYS A 85 -9.82 14.92 4.38
CA LYS A 85 -10.90 15.23 5.33
C LYS A 85 -10.38 15.95 6.58
N HIS A 86 -9.16 15.64 6.96
CA HIS A 86 -8.49 16.20 8.14
C HIS A 86 -7.51 17.33 7.80
N ARG A 87 -7.46 17.77 6.53
CA ARG A 87 -6.57 18.83 6.03
C ARG A 87 -5.08 18.52 6.24
N TYR A 88 -4.70 17.26 6.10
CA TYR A 88 -3.31 16.84 6.03
C TYR A 88 -2.87 16.67 4.58
N LEU A 89 -1.63 17.08 4.30
CA LEU A 89 -0.95 16.77 3.05
C LEU A 89 -0.16 15.48 3.18
N MET A 90 -0.09 14.69 2.13
CA MET A 90 0.73 13.50 2.07
C MET A 90 2.12 13.83 1.51
N LEU A 91 3.17 13.38 2.21
CA LEU A 91 4.55 13.36 1.72
C LEU A 91 4.91 11.91 1.39
N LEU A 92 5.00 11.57 0.10
CA LEU A 92 5.24 10.21 -0.36
C LEU A 92 6.73 9.95 -0.64
N GLY A 93 7.27 8.88 -0.07
CA GLY A 93 8.59 8.33 -0.37
C GLY A 93 8.44 6.95 -1.04
N ASN A 94 9.08 6.74 -2.20
CA ASN A 94 9.13 5.45 -2.89
C ASN A 94 10.49 4.78 -2.66
N THR A 95 10.49 3.58 -2.07
CA THR A 95 11.72 2.88 -1.70
C THR A 95 12.28 1.99 -2.80
N ASP A 96 11.46 1.55 -3.75
CA ASP A 96 11.79 0.49 -4.72
C ASP A 96 12.29 -0.80 -4.05
N LEU A 97 11.70 -1.15 -2.90
CA LEU A 97 12.07 -2.30 -2.06
C LEU A 97 13.51 -2.22 -1.49
N ASP A 98 14.12 -1.03 -1.47
CA ASP A 98 15.45 -0.80 -0.90
C ASP A 98 15.30 -0.42 0.60
N GLU A 99 15.80 -1.28 1.48
CA GLU A 99 15.79 -1.08 2.94
C GLU A 99 16.53 0.20 3.36
N ARG A 100 17.62 0.56 2.68
CA ARG A 100 18.38 1.77 3.01
C ARG A 100 17.56 3.03 2.72
N ARG A 101 16.80 3.02 1.61
CA ARG A 101 15.87 4.12 1.30
C ARG A 101 14.74 4.19 2.31
N GLU A 102 14.20 3.03 2.77
CA GLU A 102 13.15 2.97 3.77
C GLU A 102 13.59 3.63 5.08
N LEU A 103 14.73 3.23 5.63
CA LEU A 103 15.35 3.84 6.81
C LEU A 103 15.70 5.32 6.58
N GLY A 104 16.19 5.66 5.39
CA GLY A 104 16.46 7.03 4.98
C GLY A 104 15.22 7.93 5.03
N TYR A 105 14.11 7.47 4.45
CA TYR A 105 12.84 8.22 4.46
C TYR A 105 12.25 8.35 5.87
N LEU A 106 12.32 7.32 6.72
CA LEU A 106 11.94 7.44 8.13
C LEU A 106 12.67 8.60 8.81
N ASN A 107 13.99 8.69 8.61
CA ASN A 107 14.81 9.77 9.18
C ASN A 107 14.47 11.14 8.59
N VAL A 108 14.31 11.24 7.27
CA VAL A 108 13.97 12.49 6.58
C VAL A 108 12.61 13.01 7.04
N MET A 109 11.61 12.15 7.11
CA MET A 109 10.26 12.54 7.52
C MET A 109 10.22 13.03 8.97
N GLN A 110 10.96 12.38 9.88
CA GLN A 110 11.09 12.86 11.25
C GLN A 110 11.73 14.24 11.34
N ARG A 111 12.80 14.49 10.54
CA ARG A 111 13.48 15.81 10.49
C ARG A 111 12.57 16.89 9.90
N ASN A 112 11.66 16.52 9.00
CA ASN A 112 10.65 17.43 8.45
C ASN A 112 9.44 17.61 9.38
N HIS A 113 9.48 17.07 10.61
CA HIS A 113 8.44 17.22 11.62
C HIS A 113 7.04 16.81 11.14
N VAL A 114 6.93 15.77 10.30
CA VAL A 114 5.61 15.24 9.91
C VAL A 114 4.79 14.85 11.15
N ALA A 115 3.48 14.93 11.07
CA ALA A 115 2.59 14.62 12.18
C ALA A 115 2.55 13.11 12.52
N GLY A 116 2.89 12.27 11.55
CA GLY A 116 3.00 10.83 11.68
C GLY A 116 3.51 10.20 10.39
N ILE A 117 3.83 8.92 10.43
CA ILE A 117 4.33 8.15 9.28
C ILE A 117 3.46 6.91 9.10
N ILE A 118 3.05 6.66 7.86
CA ILE A 118 2.44 5.41 7.41
C ILE A 118 3.47 4.68 6.56
N LEU A 119 3.90 3.51 7.01
CA LEU A 119 4.80 2.64 6.27
C LEU A 119 4.00 1.51 5.62
N MET A 120 4.07 1.37 4.30
CA MET A 120 3.59 0.17 3.61
C MET A 120 4.72 -0.87 3.68
N GLY A 121 4.66 -1.73 4.71
CA GLY A 121 5.73 -2.66 5.04
C GLY A 121 5.89 -3.75 4.00
N SER A 122 7.14 -4.07 3.64
CA SER A 122 7.50 -5.21 2.80
C SER A 122 8.33 -6.22 3.57
N PHE A 123 9.44 -5.78 4.16
CA PHE A 123 10.35 -6.64 4.90
C PHE A 123 10.49 -6.17 6.35
N TYR A 124 10.44 -7.12 7.27
CA TYR A 124 10.72 -6.84 8.67
C TYR A 124 12.19 -7.13 8.97
N THR A 125 12.94 -6.11 9.36
CA THR A 125 14.36 -6.23 9.67
C THR A 125 14.65 -5.70 11.08
N PRO A 126 15.71 -6.20 11.75
CA PRO A 126 16.15 -5.69 13.05
C PRO A 126 16.44 -4.17 13.04
N GLN A 127 16.98 -3.67 11.92
CA GLN A 127 17.27 -2.25 11.72
C GLN A 127 15.99 -1.42 11.70
N LEU A 128 14.94 -1.92 11.04
CA LEU A 128 13.64 -1.26 10.99
C LEU A 128 12.95 -1.27 12.36
N ALA A 129 13.00 -2.38 13.09
CA ALA A 129 12.50 -2.50 14.45
C ALA A 129 13.18 -1.46 15.40
N GLN A 130 14.51 -1.33 15.30
CA GLN A 130 15.27 -0.33 16.05
C GLN A 130 14.88 1.11 15.65
N ALA A 131 14.66 1.35 14.34
CA ALA A 131 14.24 2.65 13.84
C ALA A 131 12.86 3.05 14.39
N PHE A 132 11.92 2.12 14.50
CA PHE A 132 10.61 2.38 15.10
C PHE A 132 10.71 2.73 16.58
N THR A 133 11.52 2.00 17.36
CA THR A 133 11.74 2.26 18.78
C THR A 133 12.31 3.67 19.00
N ASN A 134 13.14 4.16 18.09
CA ASN A 134 13.76 5.48 18.15
C ASN A 134 12.94 6.59 17.47
N CYS A 135 11.80 6.24 16.86
CA CYS A 135 10.99 7.19 16.13
C CYS A 135 10.27 8.15 17.08
N ARG A 136 10.39 9.46 16.81
CA ARG A 136 9.78 10.52 17.64
C ARG A 136 8.37 10.90 17.22
N VAL A 137 7.92 10.41 16.07
CA VAL A 137 6.57 10.63 15.55
C VAL A 137 5.82 9.31 15.50
N PRO A 138 4.48 9.31 15.63
CA PRO A 138 3.68 8.10 15.51
C PRO A 138 3.94 7.39 14.16
N VAL A 139 4.11 6.08 14.21
CA VAL A 139 4.24 5.21 13.03
C VAL A 139 3.12 4.19 13.02
N VAL A 140 2.52 3.97 11.86
CA VAL A 140 1.58 2.88 11.59
C VAL A 140 2.09 2.11 10.37
N VAL A 141 2.06 0.79 10.45
CA VAL A 141 2.43 -0.07 9.32
C VAL A 141 1.18 -0.62 8.64
N THR A 142 1.18 -0.66 7.31
CA THR A 142 0.13 -1.33 6.55
C THR A 142 0.71 -2.51 5.75
N GLY A 143 -0.13 -3.52 5.52
CA GLY A 143 0.20 -4.69 4.70
C GLY A 143 0.85 -5.83 5.47
N GLN A 144 1.55 -5.54 6.56
CA GLN A 144 2.23 -6.56 7.38
C GLN A 144 2.07 -6.29 8.87
N ARG A 145 2.40 -7.29 9.70
CA ARG A 145 2.43 -7.18 11.15
C ARG A 145 3.86 -7.00 11.64
N PHE A 146 4.12 -5.85 12.29
CA PHE A 146 5.36 -5.53 12.95
C PHE A 146 5.09 -5.34 14.45
N PRO A 147 5.78 -6.07 15.36
CA PRO A 147 5.45 -6.10 16.79
C PRO A 147 5.53 -4.74 17.51
N GLU A 148 6.42 -3.85 17.05
CA GLU A 148 6.78 -2.60 17.74
C GLU A 148 5.77 -1.47 17.52
N VAL A 149 4.92 -1.57 16.48
CA VAL A 149 4.05 -0.48 16.05
C VAL A 149 2.64 -0.97 15.73
N PRO A 150 1.62 -0.10 15.80
CA PRO A 150 0.28 -0.43 15.29
C PRO A 150 0.30 -0.82 13.82
N CYS A 151 -0.43 -1.88 13.47
CA CYS A 151 -0.46 -2.41 12.11
C CYS A 151 -1.89 -2.60 11.61
N VAL A 152 -2.09 -2.36 10.30
CA VAL A 152 -3.32 -2.68 9.57
C VAL A 152 -2.93 -3.60 8.41
N TYR A 153 -3.41 -4.83 8.41
CA TYR A 153 -3.03 -5.85 7.43
C TYR A 153 -4.22 -6.76 7.07
N ASN A 154 -4.10 -7.42 5.93
CA ASN A 154 -5.10 -8.37 5.44
C ASN A 154 -4.85 -9.76 6.03
N ASP A 155 -5.88 -10.59 6.06
CA ASP A 155 -5.72 -12.03 6.30
C ASP A 155 -5.27 -12.73 5.00
N ASP A 156 -4.02 -12.51 4.61
CA ASP A 156 -3.42 -13.08 3.39
C ASP A 156 -3.50 -14.61 3.36
N ARG A 157 -3.30 -15.25 4.51
CA ARG A 157 -3.37 -16.71 4.64
C ARG A 157 -4.80 -17.23 4.43
N GLY A 158 -5.78 -16.61 5.09
CA GLY A 158 -7.19 -16.98 4.97
C GLY A 158 -7.74 -16.72 3.57
N ALA A 159 -7.39 -15.58 2.96
CA ALA A 159 -7.83 -15.23 1.61
C ALA A 159 -7.35 -16.26 0.58
N VAL A 160 -6.06 -16.61 0.59
CA VAL A 160 -5.51 -17.57 -0.38
C VAL A 160 -5.96 -19.00 -0.08
N ARG A 161 -6.15 -19.35 1.19
CA ARG A 161 -6.79 -20.64 1.56
C ARG A 161 -8.18 -20.75 0.93
N GLU A 162 -8.99 -19.71 0.99
CA GLU A 162 -10.34 -19.72 0.41
C GLU A 162 -10.31 -19.82 -1.13
N LEU A 163 -9.41 -19.08 -1.80
CA LEU A 163 -9.22 -19.19 -3.25
C LEU A 163 -8.86 -20.62 -3.66
N THR A 164 -7.89 -21.21 -2.97
CA THR A 164 -7.42 -22.58 -3.25
C THR A 164 -8.54 -23.60 -2.96
N ARG A 165 -9.30 -23.43 -1.86
CA ARG A 165 -10.45 -24.27 -1.55
C ARG A 165 -11.46 -24.29 -2.71
N ARG A 166 -11.77 -23.15 -3.31
CA ARG A 166 -12.70 -23.08 -4.47
C ARG A 166 -12.18 -23.87 -5.68
N MET A 167 -10.87 -23.85 -5.93
CA MET A 167 -10.28 -24.68 -6.99
C MET A 167 -10.43 -26.17 -6.69
N LEU A 168 -10.17 -26.54 -5.43
CA LEU A 168 -10.29 -27.94 -4.97
C LEU A 168 -11.75 -28.42 -5.03
N ASP A 169 -12.71 -27.58 -4.63
CA ASP A 169 -14.14 -27.86 -4.74
C ASP A 169 -14.61 -28.04 -6.20
N ALA A 170 -13.97 -27.30 -7.13
CA ALA A 170 -14.17 -27.47 -8.57
C ALA A 170 -13.46 -28.71 -9.16
N GLY A 171 -12.90 -29.58 -8.32
CA GLY A 171 -12.29 -30.85 -8.72
C GLY A 171 -10.82 -30.79 -9.09
N ARG A 172 -10.14 -29.63 -8.93
CA ARG A 172 -8.70 -29.55 -9.20
C ARG A 172 -7.91 -30.27 -8.09
N ARG A 173 -6.83 -30.95 -8.48
CA ARG A 173 -6.01 -31.75 -7.53
C ARG A 173 -4.51 -31.57 -7.71
N LYS A 174 -4.05 -31.08 -8.86
CA LYS A 174 -2.66 -30.87 -9.20
C LYS A 174 -2.35 -29.38 -9.15
N ILE A 175 -2.41 -28.83 -7.92
CA ILE A 175 -2.23 -27.42 -7.66
C ILE A 175 -0.74 -27.09 -7.63
N VAL A 176 -0.36 -25.99 -8.28
CA VAL A 176 0.97 -25.37 -8.19
C VAL A 176 0.86 -23.93 -7.73
N TYR A 177 1.94 -23.36 -7.19
CA TYR A 177 1.95 -22.00 -6.69
C TYR A 177 3.09 -21.18 -7.30
N ILE A 178 2.78 -19.96 -7.77
CA ILE A 178 3.80 -18.96 -8.10
C ILE A 178 3.88 -18.00 -6.93
N SER A 179 4.98 -18.10 -6.15
CA SER A 179 5.22 -17.39 -4.90
C SER A 179 5.94 -16.05 -5.09
N GLY A 180 5.87 -15.19 -4.09
CA GLY A 180 6.84 -14.11 -3.88
C GLY A 180 8.06 -14.59 -3.07
N THR A 181 8.93 -13.64 -2.71
CA THR A 181 10.05 -13.91 -1.79
C THR A 181 9.56 -14.23 -0.39
N GLU A 182 10.18 -15.20 0.29
CA GLU A 182 9.85 -15.55 1.68
C GLU A 182 10.22 -14.47 2.70
N GLN A 183 11.09 -13.53 2.31
CA GLN A 183 11.41 -12.36 3.14
C GLN A 183 10.18 -11.47 3.37
N ASP A 184 9.25 -11.43 2.42
CA ASP A 184 7.93 -10.83 2.59
C ASP A 184 7.00 -11.83 3.28
N GLN A 185 6.76 -11.65 4.57
CA GLN A 185 5.97 -12.60 5.36
C GLN A 185 4.52 -12.69 4.87
N ALA A 186 3.89 -11.54 4.56
CA ALA A 186 2.49 -11.52 4.14
C ALA A 186 2.32 -12.15 2.76
N VAL A 187 3.05 -11.65 1.78
CA VAL A 187 2.85 -12.00 0.38
C VAL A 187 3.58 -13.30 0.01
N GLY A 188 4.79 -13.51 0.52
CA GLY A 188 5.58 -14.71 0.24
C GLY A 188 5.18 -15.92 1.10
N MET A 189 5.23 -15.77 2.42
CA MET A 189 5.05 -16.91 3.33
C MET A 189 3.58 -17.20 3.65
N PHE A 190 2.78 -16.19 4.07
CA PHE A 190 1.40 -16.45 4.53
C PHE A 190 0.48 -16.87 3.38
N ARG A 191 0.63 -16.28 2.19
CA ARG A 191 -0.15 -16.73 1.02
C ARG A 191 0.16 -18.17 0.65
N ARG A 192 1.44 -18.57 0.63
CA ARG A 192 1.82 -19.97 0.38
C ARG A 192 1.25 -20.92 1.43
N ASN A 193 1.34 -20.55 2.70
CA ASN A 193 0.75 -21.34 3.79
C ASN A 193 -0.77 -21.49 3.62
N GLY A 194 -1.46 -20.49 3.08
CA GLY A 194 -2.88 -20.58 2.75
C GLY A 194 -3.20 -21.66 1.71
N VAL A 195 -2.35 -21.77 0.65
CA VAL A 195 -2.48 -22.88 -0.33
C VAL A 195 -2.29 -24.24 0.35
N GLN A 196 -1.23 -24.37 1.14
CA GLN A 196 -0.91 -25.61 1.85
C GLN A 196 -2.03 -26.03 2.82
N ASP A 197 -2.59 -25.09 3.56
CA ASP A 197 -3.72 -25.34 4.48
C ASP A 197 -4.95 -25.87 3.72
N ALA A 198 -5.30 -25.29 2.58
CA ALA A 198 -6.41 -25.75 1.77
C ALA A 198 -6.19 -27.17 1.23
N MET A 199 -4.97 -27.45 0.74
CA MET A 199 -4.59 -28.77 0.27
C MET A 199 -4.70 -29.82 1.40
N ASN A 200 -4.13 -29.52 2.57
CA ASN A 200 -4.21 -30.42 3.73
C ASN A 200 -5.66 -30.69 4.16
N THR A 201 -6.51 -29.67 4.16
CA THR A 201 -7.94 -29.80 4.48
C THR A 201 -8.67 -30.69 3.48
N ALA A 202 -8.24 -30.70 2.22
CA ALA A 202 -8.79 -31.55 1.16
C ALA A 202 -8.17 -32.96 1.09
N GLY A 203 -7.30 -33.33 2.04
CA GLY A 203 -6.63 -34.62 2.09
C GLY A 203 -5.46 -34.77 1.13
N LEU A 204 -4.94 -33.66 0.58
CA LEU A 204 -3.71 -33.64 -0.21
C LEU A 204 -2.51 -33.26 0.67
N ASP A 205 -1.30 -33.65 0.25
CA ASP A 205 -0.09 -33.26 0.96
C ASP A 205 0.32 -31.82 0.61
N GLY A 206 -0.07 -30.87 1.46
CA GLY A 206 0.30 -29.46 1.30
C GLY A 206 1.81 -29.20 1.47
N ALA A 207 2.54 -30.06 2.20
CA ALA A 207 3.99 -29.90 2.34
C ALA A 207 4.73 -30.14 1.00
N SER A 208 4.15 -30.97 0.14
CA SER A 208 4.66 -31.24 -1.20
C SER A 208 4.16 -30.26 -2.28
N LEU A 209 3.56 -29.10 -1.89
CA LEU A 209 3.09 -28.10 -2.84
C LEU A 209 4.24 -27.65 -3.78
N PRO A 210 4.12 -27.92 -5.10
CA PRO A 210 5.09 -27.41 -6.06
C PRO A 210 4.98 -25.89 -6.19
N PHE A 211 6.11 -25.18 -6.08
CA PHE A 211 6.11 -23.74 -6.26
C PHE A 211 7.40 -23.22 -6.90
N VAL A 212 7.30 -22.05 -7.53
CA VAL A 212 8.42 -21.25 -8.03
C VAL A 212 8.26 -19.84 -7.54
N SER A 213 9.34 -19.23 -7.03
CA SER A 213 9.33 -17.83 -6.60
C SER A 213 9.64 -16.90 -7.78
N CYS A 214 8.82 -15.85 -7.95
CA CYS A 214 9.12 -14.76 -8.86
C CYS A 214 10.03 -13.72 -8.19
N SER A 215 10.88 -13.08 -8.97
CA SER A 215 11.80 -12.03 -8.52
C SER A 215 11.13 -10.66 -8.45
N ALA A 216 10.04 -10.47 -9.22
CA ALA A 216 9.22 -9.26 -9.26
C ALA A 216 7.76 -9.62 -9.56
N PHE A 217 6.83 -8.75 -9.14
CA PHE A 217 5.41 -8.97 -9.38
C PHE A 217 4.98 -8.37 -10.73
N THR A 218 5.54 -8.93 -11.81
CA THR A 218 5.27 -8.51 -13.20
C THR A 218 4.71 -9.66 -14.04
N MET A 219 4.12 -9.31 -15.19
CA MET A 219 3.61 -10.32 -16.13
C MET A 219 4.75 -11.18 -16.71
N GLU A 220 5.92 -10.59 -16.97
CA GLU A 220 7.08 -11.28 -17.52
C GLU A 220 7.59 -12.36 -16.55
N GLU A 221 7.68 -12.05 -15.27
CA GLU A 221 8.04 -13.02 -14.25
C GLU A 221 6.98 -14.10 -14.07
N GLY A 222 5.70 -13.74 -14.11
CA GLY A 222 4.60 -14.71 -14.10
C GLY A 222 4.67 -15.69 -15.26
N GLU A 223 4.95 -15.19 -16.46
CA GLU A 223 5.14 -16.03 -17.66
C GLU A 223 6.36 -16.94 -17.53
N ARG A 224 7.49 -16.42 -17.07
CA ARG A 224 8.70 -17.19 -16.83
C ARG A 224 8.49 -18.34 -15.84
N CYS A 225 7.90 -18.00 -14.66
CA CYS A 225 7.64 -18.99 -13.62
C CYS A 225 6.65 -20.06 -14.09
N MET A 226 5.61 -19.67 -14.84
CA MET A 226 4.64 -20.63 -15.35
C MET A 226 5.24 -21.58 -16.40
N LYS A 227 6.11 -21.10 -17.29
CA LYS A 227 6.84 -21.96 -18.22
C LYS A 227 7.66 -23.02 -17.47
N GLN A 228 8.38 -22.61 -16.45
CA GLN A 228 9.15 -23.54 -15.61
C GLN A 228 8.25 -24.58 -14.91
N LEU A 229 7.08 -24.17 -14.40
CA LEU A 229 6.15 -25.09 -13.76
C LEU A 229 5.52 -26.07 -14.77
N LEU A 230 5.24 -25.63 -16.00
CA LEU A 230 4.70 -26.51 -17.06
C LEU A 230 5.72 -27.58 -17.51
N GLU A 231 7.01 -27.24 -17.52
CA GLU A 231 8.07 -28.21 -17.80
C GLU A 231 8.19 -29.29 -16.69
N LEU A 232 8.09 -28.86 -15.43
CA LEU A 232 8.23 -29.76 -14.29
C LEU A 232 6.94 -30.55 -13.96
N TYR A 233 5.80 -29.96 -14.20
CA TYR A 233 4.47 -30.48 -13.86
C TYR A 233 3.51 -30.32 -15.05
N PRO A 234 3.69 -31.06 -16.15
CA PRO A 234 2.93 -30.87 -17.38
C PRO A 234 1.43 -31.20 -17.24
N ASP A 235 1.06 -31.91 -16.20
CA ASP A 235 -0.32 -32.35 -15.93
C ASP A 235 -1.03 -31.51 -14.83
N LEU A 236 -0.43 -30.35 -14.44
CA LEU A 236 -1.07 -29.43 -13.49
C LEU A 236 -2.48 -29.01 -13.95
N ASP A 237 -3.40 -28.82 -13.01
CA ASP A 237 -4.79 -28.43 -13.26
C ASP A 237 -5.27 -27.22 -12.48
N GLY A 238 -4.42 -26.69 -11.58
CA GLY A 238 -4.68 -25.48 -10.82
C GLY A 238 -3.42 -24.67 -10.58
N VAL A 239 -3.50 -23.36 -10.74
CA VAL A 239 -2.40 -22.41 -10.48
C VAL A 239 -2.89 -21.31 -9.59
N VAL A 240 -2.26 -21.15 -8.44
CA VAL A 240 -2.45 -19.98 -7.58
C VAL A 240 -1.24 -19.08 -7.72
N CYS A 241 -1.46 -17.81 -7.98
CA CYS A 241 -0.41 -16.82 -8.15
C CYS A 241 -0.43 -15.79 -7.02
N VAL A 242 0.75 -15.37 -6.63
CA VAL A 242 0.95 -14.39 -5.56
C VAL A 242 0.22 -13.06 -5.82
N THR A 243 0.15 -12.61 -7.09
CA THR A 243 -0.61 -11.41 -7.49
C THR A 243 -1.33 -11.63 -8.84
N ASP A 244 -2.28 -10.75 -9.15
CA ASP A 244 -3.00 -10.77 -10.43
C ASP A 244 -2.07 -10.52 -11.64
N LEU A 245 -1.09 -9.62 -11.52
CA LEU A 245 -0.14 -9.40 -12.63
C LEU A 245 0.67 -10.65 -12.92
N VAL A 246 1.09 -11.37 -11.90
CA VAL A 246 1.76 -12.67 -12.06
C VAL A 246 0.80 -13.69 -12.69
N ALA A 247 -0.47 -13.69 -12.28
CA ALA A 247 -1.49 -14.56 -12.87
C ALA A 247 -1.73 -14.27 -14.36
N LEU A 248 -1.78 -13.00 -14.76
CA LEU A 248 -1.90 -12.60 -16.17
C LEU A 248 -0.69 -13.08 -16.99
N GLY A 249 0.52 -13.02 -16.43
CA GLY A 249 1.70 -13.59 -17.05
C GLY A 249 1.63 -15.11 -17.17
N ALA A 250 1.20 -15.80 -16.10
CA ALA A 250 0.97 -17.24 -16.11
C ALA A 250 -0.07 -17.65 -17.17
N MET A 251 -1.15 -16.86 -17.32
CA MET A 251 -2.16 -17.07 -18.36
C MET A 251 -1.57 -17.04 -19.79
N ARG A 252 -0.64 -16.12 -20.07
CA ARG A 252 0.05 -16.05 -21.37
C ARG A 252 0.83 -17.32 -21.64
N ALA A 253 1.55 -17.84 -20.65
CA ALA A 253 2.30 -19.10 -20.80
C ALA A 253 1.38 -20.31 -20.98
N LEU A 254 0.30 -20.41 -20.20
CA LEU A 254 -0.72 -21.46 -20.35
C LEU A 254 -1.33 -21.44 -21.75
N LYS A 255 -1.74 -20.27 -22.23
CA LYS A 255 -2.30 -20.10 -23.58
C LYS A 255 -1.30 -20.50 -24.67
N ALA A 256 -0.03 -20.11 -24.56
CA ALA A 256 1.03 -20.50 -25.48
C ALA A 256 1.28 -22.02 -25.49
N ALA A 257 1.07 -22.71 -24.37
CA ALA A 257 1.12 -24.16 -24.23
C ALA A 257 -0.17 -24.88 -24.67
N GLY A 258 -1.14 -24.16 -25.25
CA GLY A 258 -2.41 -24.73 -25.72
C GLY A 258 -3.39 -25.08 -24.58
N ARG A 259 -3.18 -24.61 -23.35
CA ARG A 259 -4.04 -24.89 -22.20
C ARG A 259 -5.13 -23.82 -22.08
N ILE A 260 -6.36 -24.23 -21.90
CA ILE A 260 -7.52 -23.33 -21.77
C ILE A 260 -7.78 -23.05 -20.29
N VAL A 261 -7.53 -21.79 -19.87
CA VAL A 261 -7.86 -21.34 -18.50
C VAL A 261 -9.37 -21.41 -18.28
N GLY A 262 -9.77 -21.87 -17.10
CA GLY A 262 -11.18 -22.13 -16.77
C GLY A 262 -11.67 -23.53 -17.17
N LYS A 263 -11.09 -24.15 -18.20
CA LYS A 263 -11.45 -25.51 -18.63
C LYS A 263 -10.39 -26.52 -18.21
N ASP A 264 -9.17 -26.41 -18.75
CA ASP A 264 -8.09 -27.37 -18.50
C ASP A 264 -7.36 -27.07 -17.18
N VAL A 265 -7.19 -25.78 -16.88
CA VAL A 265 -6.47 -25.29 -15.70
C VAL A 265 -7.25 -24.16 -15.04
N SER A 266 -7.48 -24.25 -13.75
CA SER A 266 -7.97 -23.10 -12.94
C SER A 266 -6.82 -22.20 -12.59
N LEU A 267 -7.01 -20.88 -12.69
CA LEU A 267 -6.00 -19.87 -12.40
C LEU A 267 -6.58 -18.83 -11.45
N ALA A 268 -5.86 -18.45 -10.41
CA ALA A 268 -6.22 -17.35 -9.53
C ALA A 268 -5.03 -16.49 -9.16
N GLY A 269 -5.27 -15.20 -8.98
CA GLY A 269 -4.35 -14.22 -8.43
C GLY A 269 -4.94 -13.53 -7.20
N VAL A 270 -4.18 -12.59 -6.63
CA VAL A 270 -4.58 -11.75 -5.50
C VAL A 270 -4.33 -10.29 -5.85
N GLY A 271 -5.31 -9.39 -5.61
CA GLY A 271 -5.10 -7.96 -5.77
C GLY A 271 -6.25 -7.18 -6.40
N ASP A 272 -7.29 -7.86 -6.91
CA ASP A 272 -8.46 -7.24 -7.56
C ASP A 272 -8.06 -6.24 -8.66
N ASN A 273 -7.10 -6.64 -9.50
CA ASN A 273 -6.67 -5.83 -10.63
C ASN A 273 -7.80 -5.78 -11.68
N TRP A 274 -8.09 -4.59 -12.18
CA TRP A 274 -9.13 -4.37 -13.19
C TRP A 274 -9.00 -5.28 -14.43
N ALA A 275 -7.78 -5.67 -14.80
CA ALA A 275 -7.54 -6.58 -15.91
C ALA A 275 -8.10 -7.99 -15.66
N GLY A 276 -8.28 -8.41 -14.40
CA GLY A 276 -8.92 -9.69 -14.05
C GLY A 276 -10.38 -9.77 -14.46
N SER A 277 -11.06 -8.62 -14.63
CA SER A 277 -12.45 -8.59 -15.12
C SER A 277 -12.58 -8.78 -16.63
N LEU A 278 -11.47 -8.76 -17.36
CA LEU A 278 -11.41 -8.91 -18.81
C LEU A 278 -11.02 -10.34 -19.28
N THR A 279 -10.78 -11.25 -18.33
CA THR A 279 -10.20 -12.57 -18.61
C THR A 279 -11.14 -13.74 -18.31
#